data_011c49eeb1362fb0bf962fe5aeadc284
#
_entry.id   011c49eeb1362fb0bf962fe5aeadc284
#
_cell.length_a   1.000
_cell.length_b   1.000
_cell.length_c   1.000
_cell.angle_alpha   90.00
_cell.angle_beta   90.00
_cell.angle_gamma   90.00
#
_symmetry.space_group_name_H-M   'P 1'
#
loop_
_entity.id
_entity.type
_entity.pdbx_description
1 polymer ?
#
loop_
_entity_poly.entity_id
_entity_poly.type
_entity_poly.pdbx_seq_one_letter_code
_entity_poly.pdbx_strand_id
1 'polypeptide(L)'
;MSPPLWPVTAGSLKAAVSFHDVPDAFFVGPVAVETMESRHPGGSTIYKLTCGGVSLVYATDYEPESDAPEDFCAFARGCSLLLLDAQYSPEEYVKTRDFGHSTIPRSVAIARSCGAKQTLLIHHDPKRTDGQLLALETAVRESSPHIRFGREGQEVLL
;
A
#
# COMPACT_ATOMS: atom_id res chain seq x y z
N MET A 1 -6.62 -11.43 19.15
CA MET A 1 -7.63 -12.47 18.87
C MET A 1 -8.27 -12.87 20.17
N SER A 2 -9.56 -12.64 20.34
CA SER A 2 -10.32 -12.96 21.56
C SER A 2 -11.78 -13.25 21.22
N PRO A 3 -12.46 -14.13 22.01
CA PRO A 3 -13.89 -14.33 21.89
C PRO A 3 -14.67 -13.01 22.15
N PRO A 4 -15.85 -12.79 21.51
CA PRO A 4 -16.57 -13.73 20.65
C PRO A 4 -16.19 -13.67 19.17
N LEU A 5 -15.32 -12.74 18.76
CA LEU A 5 -14.99 -12.52 17.34
C LEU A 5 -14.06 -13.60 16.76
N TRP A 6 -13.31 -14.28 17.65
CA TRP A 6 -12.42 -15.35 17.24
C TRP A 6 -12.46 -16.50 18.25
N PRO A 7 -12.73 -17.74 17.80
CA PRO A 7 -12.95 -18.88 18.71
C PRO A 7 -11.67 -19.38 19.40
N VAL A 8 -10.49 -18.94 18.94
CA VAL A 8 -9.19 -19.41 19.43
C VAL A 8 -8.41 -18.22 19.99
N THR A 9 -7.84 -18.36 21.15
CA THR A 9 -6.94 -17.34 21.74
C THR A 9 -5.49 -17.56 21.26
N ALA A 10 -4.66 -16.52 21.29
CA ALA A 10 -3.24 -16.64 20.96
C ALA A 10 -2.53 -17.70 21.82
N GLY A 11 -2.90 -17.81 23.11
CA GLY A 11 -2.32 -18.78 24.05
C GLY A 11 -2.72 -20.24 23.80
N SER A 12 -3.73 -20.51 22.95
CA SER A 12 -4.13 -21.87 22.56
C SER A 12 -3.47 -22.35 21.25
N LEU A 13 -2.68 -21.50 20.61
CA LEU A 13 -1.90 -21.88 19.44
C LEU A 13 -0.74 -22.79 19.82
N LYS A 14 -0.40 -23.76 18.95
CA LYS A 14 0.76 -24.64 19.14
C LYS A 14 2.10 -23.92 18.88
N ALA A 15 2.07 -22.77 18.22
CA ALA A 15 3.23 -21.94 17.96
C ALA A 15 3.59 -21.10 19.18
N ALA A 16 4.87 -20.86 19.42
CA ALA A 16 5.32 -19.81 20.34
C ALA A 16 5.06 -18.44 19.70
N VAL A 17 4.17 -17.65 20.31
CA VAL A 17 3.76 -16.33 19.81
C VAL A 17 4.21 -15.27 20.80
N SER A 18 4.97 -14.28 20.31
CA SER A 18 5.31 -13.07 21.06
C SER A 18 4.78 -11.85 20.30
N PHE A 19 4.33 -10.85 21.05
CA PHE A 19 3.86 -9.58 20.50
C PHE A 19 4.89 -8.51 20.82
N HIS A 20 5.23 -7.71 19.84
CA HIS A 20 6.15 -6.58 19.96
C HIS A 20 5.51 -5.35 19.33
N ASP A 21 5.73 -4.19 19.92
CA ASP A 21 5.43 -2.93 19.25
C ASP A 21 6.31 -2.80 18.00
N VAL A 22 5.77 -2.23 16.93
CA VAL A 22 6.51 -2.04 15.69
C VAL A 22 7.39 -0.80 15.86
N PRO A 23 8.74 -0.92 15.85
CA PRO A 23 9.63 0.23 15.89
C PRO A 23 9.70 0.91 14.53
N ASP A 24 10.22 2.16 14.49
CA ASP A 24 10.40 2.93 13.25
C ASP A 24 11.34 2.22 12.25
N ALA A 25 12.28 1.43 12.75
CA ALA A 25 13.18 0.63 11.92
C ALA A 25 13.64 -0.64 12.64
N PHE A 26 13.77 -1.75 11.90
CA PHE A 26 14.27 -3.04 12.39
C PHE A 26 14.78 -3.91 11.24
N PHE A 27 15.32 -5.08 11.56
CA PHE A 27 15.78 -6.06 10.57
C PHE A 27 15.02 -7.37 10.67
N VAL A 28 14.73 -7.96 9.51
CA VAL A 28 14.26 -9.35 9.39
C VAL A 28 15.27 -10.09 8.50
N GLY A 29 16.17 -10.84 9.13
CA GLY A 29 17.31 -11.42 8.41
C GLY A 29 18.12 -10.33 7.71
N PRO A 30 18.35 -10.43 6.38
CA PRO A 30 19.10 -9.42 5.62
C PRO A 30 18.26 -8.21 5.20
N VAL A 31 16.95 -8.19 5.49
CA VAL A 31 16.03 -7.14 5.06
C VAL A 31 15.98 -6.05 6.12
N ALA A 32 16.38 -4.83 5.76
CA ALA A 32 16.08 -3.64 6.56
C ALA A 32 14.62 -3.24 6.34
N VAL A 33 13.90 -3.03 7.44
CA VAL A 33 12.50 -2.60 7.44
C VAL A 33 12.42 -1.23 8.10
N GLU A 34 11.84 -0.27 7.41
CA GLU A 34 11.48 1.05 7.92
C GLU A 34 9.96 1.15 7.93
N THR A 35 9.39 1.87 8.90
CA THR A 35 7.95 2.03 9.02
C THR A 35 7.55 3.49 9.07
N MET A 36 6.33 3.76 8.63
CA MET A 36 5.70 5.06 8.69
C MET A 36 4.23 4.89 9.04
N GLU A 37 3.71 5.74 9.90
CA GLU A 37 2.28 5.73 10.23
C GLU A 37 1.46 6.13 9.00
N SER A 38 0.39 5.39 8.74
CA SER A 38 -0.57 5.68 7.69
C SER A 38 -1.77 6.44 8.23
N ARG A 39 -2.27 7.38 7.44
CA ARG A 39 -3.55 8.03 7.74
C ARG A 39 -4.70 7.08 7.40
N HIS A 40 -5.21 6.42 8.43
CA HIS A 40 -6.34 5.49 8.33
C HIS A 40 -7.12 5.45 9.64
N PRO A 41 -8.48 5.42 9.65
CA PRO A 41 -9.27 5.24 10.87
C PRO A 41 -8.91 3.93 11.57
N GLY A 42 -8.47 3.99 12.81
CA GLY A 42 -8.02 2.81 13.55
C GLY A 42 -6.53 2.51 13.43
N GLY A 43 -5.79 3.29 12.64
CA GLY A 43 -4.35 3.14 12.45
C GLY A 43 -3.99 2.09 11.39
N SER A 44 -2.94 2.36 10.65
CA SER A 44 -2.29 1.43 9.71
C SER A 44 -0.81 1.78 9.64
N THR A 45 0.02 0.86 9.17
CA THR A 45 1.47 1.05 9.05
C THR A 45 1.92 0.81 7.62
N ILE A 46 2.63 1.77 7.06
CA ILE A 46 3.33 1.66 5.78
C ILE A 46 4.71 1.08 6.05
N TYR A 47 5.13 0.13 5.21
CA TYR A 47 6.42 -0.54 5.33
C TYR A 47 7.30 -0.25 4.13
N LYS A 48 8.59 0.02 4.39
CA LYS A 48 9.63 0.02 3.37
C LYS A 48 10.63 -1.07 3.68
N LEU A 49 10.80 -2.00 2.75
CA LEU A 49 11.70 -3.13 2.85
C LEU A 49 12.86 -2.91 1.90
N THR A 50 14.09 -3.02 2.41
CA THR A 50 15.32 -2.82 1.61
C THR A 50 16.26 -4.02 1.78
N CYS A 51 16.70 -4.60 0.66
CA CYS A 51 17.69 -5.68 0.63
C CYS A 51 18.50 -5.62 -0.67
N GLY A 52 19.82 -5.76 -0.59
CA GLY A 52 20.69 -5.83 -1.77
C GLY A 52 20.62 -4.60 -2.70
N GLY A 53 20.28 -3.42 -2.17
CA GLY A 53 20.13 -2.20 -2.97
C GLY A 53 18.77 -2.06 -3.68
N VAL A 54 17.87 -3.02 -3.48
CA VAL A 54 16.50 -2.99 -3.96
C VAL A 54 15.56 -2.60 -2.82
N SER A 55 14.56 -1.76 -3.09
CA SER A 55 13.59 -1.36 -2.08
C SER A 55 12.15 -1.49 -2.58
N LEU A 56 11.28 -1.95 -1.68
CA LEU A 56 9.83 -2.06 -1.87
C LEU A 56 9.14 -1.22 -0.81
N VAL A 57 8.14 -0.44 -1.20
CA VAL A 57 7.23 0.26 -0.27
C VAL A 57 5.84 -0.34 -0.39
N TYR A 58 5.25 -0.74 0.74
CA TYR A 58 3.90 -1.28 0.85
C TYR A 58 3.02 -0.29 1.62
N ALA A 59 2.09 0.33 0.93
CA ALA A 59 1.26 1.42 1.43
C ALA A 59 -0.22 1.19 1.07
N THR A 60 -0.86 0.25 1.78
CA THR A 60 -2.31 0.06 1.77
C THR A 60 -2.95 0.72 2.98
N ASP A 61 -4.26 0.87 2.94
CA ASP A 61 -4.99 1.58 3.99
C ASP A 61 -4.37 2.96 4.23
N TYR A 62 -4.22 3.71 3.12
CA TYR A 62 -3.57 5.00 3.12
C TYR A 62 -4.40 6.06 2.39
N GLU A 63 -4.88 7.03 3.16
CA GLU A 63 -5.58 8.22 2.67
C GLU A 63 -4.67 9.45 2.70
N PRO A 64 -3.95 9.74 1.60
CA PRO A 64 -3.03 10.87 1.56
C PRO A 64 -3.75 12.22 1.62
N GLU A 65 -3.14 13.21 2.24
CA GLU A 65 -3.69 14.56 2.39
C GLU A 65 -3.65 15.38 1.10
N SER A 66 -2.72 15.04 0.20
CA SER A 66 -2.47 15.74 -1.05
C SER A 66 -2.01 14.80 -2.16
N ASP A 67 -1.86 15.32 -3.37
CA ASP A 67 -1.33 14.58 -4.52
C ASP A 67 0.21 14.40 -4.48
N ALA A 68 0.89 15.02 -3.51
CA ALA A 68 2.33 14.89 -3.27
C ALA A 68 2.64 15.13 -1.77
N PRO A 69 2.23 14.21 -0.87
CA PRO A 69 2.52 14.34 0.56
C PRO A 69 4.04 14.26 0.78
N GLU A 70 4.61 15.28 1.40
CA GLU A 70 6.06 15.46 1.48
C GLU A 70 6.74 14.29 2.20
N ASP A 71 6.24 13.93 3.38
CA ASP A 71 6.82 12.87 4.20
C ASP A 71 6.76 11.51 3.50
N PHE A 72 5.62 11.17 2.89
CA PHE A 72 5.48 9.94 2.13
C PHE A 72 6.38 9.92 0.90
N CYS A 73 6.43 11.02 0.14
CA CYS A 73 7.29 11.11 -1.03
C CYS A 73 8.78 11.02 -0.66
N ALA A 74 9.19 11.56 0.49
CA ALA A 74 10.54 11.38 1.00
C ALA A 74 10.82 9.93 1.38
N PHE A 75 9.91 9.29 2.10
CA PHE A 75 10.00 7.89 2.52
C PHE A 75 10.07 6.91 1.33
N ALA A 76 9.23 7.09 0.32
CA ALA A 76 9.13 6.23 -0.85
C ALA A 76 10.07 6.61 -2.01
N ARG A 77 10.88 7.66 -1.87
CA ARG A 77 11.70 8.22 -2.96
C ARG A 77 12.54 7.18 -3.68
N GLY A 78 12.31 7.07 -5.00
CA GLY A 78 13.11 6.24 -5.89
C GLY A 78 13.08 4.75 -5.58
N CYS A 79 12.09 4.27 -4.84
CA CYS A 79 11.96 2.84 -4.52
C CYS A 79 11.84 2.00 -5.81
N SER A 80 12.28 0.75 -5.73
CA SER A 80 12.24 -0.17 -6.88
C SER A 80 10.80 -0.56 -7.22
N LEU A 81 9.98 -0.78 -6.19
CA LEU A 81 8.55 -1.07 -6.33
C LEU A 81 7.74 -0.31 -5.26
N LEU A 82 6.69 0.35 -5.69
CA LEU A 82 5.68 0.96 -4.83
C LEU A 82 4.36 0.20 -4.99
N LEU A 83 3.87 -0.39 -3.90
CA LEU A 83 2.52 -0.94 -3.79
C LEU A 83 1.67 0.11 -3.08
N LEU A 84 0.69 0.70 -3.78
CA LEU A 84 -0.02 1.87 -3.29
C LEU A 84 -1.54 1.69 -3.36
N ASP A 85 -2.22 2.07 -2.27
CA ASP A 85 -3.68 2.13 -2.18
C ASP A 85 -4.28 2.96 -3.33
N ALA A 86 -5.33 2.44 -3.96
CA ALA A 86 -6.04 3.12 -5.05
C ALA A 86 -7.49 2.63 -5.14
N GLN A 87 -8.23 2.75 -4.05
CA GLN A 87 -9.54 2.14 -3.91
C GLN A 87 -10.61 2.86 -4.73
N TYR A 88 -10.64 4.18 -4.71
CA TYR A 88 -11.78 4.97 -5.17
C TYR A 88 -11.55 5.71 -6.48
N SER A 89 -12.66 5.98 -7.19
CA SER A 89 -12.71 7.07 -8.17
C SER A 89 -12.88 8.42 -7.44
N PRO A 90 -12.64 9.56 -8.11
CA PRO A 90 -12.90 10.88 -7.52
C PRO A 90 -14.35 11.07 -7.07
N GLU A 91 -15.31 10.52 -7.81
CA GLU A 91 -16.75 10.62 -7.54
C GLU A 91 -17.14 9.81 -6.30
N GLU A 92 -16.57 8.61 -6.16
CA GLU A 92 -16.77 7.75 -4.99
C GLU A 92 -16.16 8.39 -3.74
N TYR A 93 -14.97 8.99 -3.87
CA TYR A 93 -14.25 9.60 -2.77
C TYR A 93 -15.01 10.75 -2.09
N VAL A 94 -15.88 11.44 -2.80
CA VAL A 94 -16.75 12.48 -2.20
C VAL A 94 -17.55 11.94 -1.02
N LYS A 95 -17.95 10.65 -1.07
CA LYS A 95 -18.78 10.01 -0.04
C LYS A 95 -17.96 9.13 0.93
N THR A 96 -16.70 8.88 0.61
CA THR A 96 -15.82 7.96 1.37
C THR A 96 -14.57 8.65 1.91
N ARG A 97 -14.59 9.99 1.93
CA ARG A 97 -13.52 10.77 2.59
C ARG A 97 -13.40 10.36 4.05
N ASP A 98 -12.20 10.31 4.55
CA ASP A 98 -11.84 9.86 5.90
C ASP A 98 -12.14 8.37 6.19
N PHE A 99 -12.32 7.55 5.13
CA PHE A 99 -12.42 6.10 5.25
C PHE A 99 -11.04 5.40 5.21
N GLY A 100 -9.97 6.16 4.97
CA GLY A 100 -8.60 5.68 5.03
C GLY A 100 -8.01 5.22 3.69
N HIS A 101 -8.63 5.59 2.55
CA HIS A 101 -8.19 5.12 1.24
C HIS A 101 -8.04 6.23 0.21
N SER A 102 -7.18 5.97 -0.79
CA SER A 102 -6.85 6.91 -1.85
C SER A 102 -7.73 6.75 -3.09
N THR A 103 -7.68 7.77 -3.94
CA THR A 103 -8.23 7.69 -5.30
C THR A 103 -7.17 7.27 -6.31
N ILE A 104 -7.60 6.60 -7.40
CA ILE A 104 -6.69 6.20 -8.48
C ILE A 104 -5.88 7.39 -9.02
N PRO A 105 -6.47 8.55 -9.39
CA PRO A 105 -5.69 9.69 -9.88
C PRO A 105 -4.69 10.24 -8.86
N ARG A 106 -5.06 10.31 -7.58
CA ARG A 106 -4.16 10.77 -6.52
C ARG A 106 -2.97 9.84 -6.36
N SER A 107 -3.21 8.54 -6.34
CA SER A 107 -2.14 7.54 -6.23
C SER A 107 -1.20 7.56 -7.43
N VAL A 108 -1.71 7.82 -8.64
CA VAL A 108 -0.88 8.06 -9.82
C VAL A 108 0.00 9.30 -9.65
N ALA A 109 -0.55 10.40 -9.13
CA ALA A 109 0.21 11.63 -8.88
C ALA A 109 1.31 11.41 -7.85
N ILE A 110 1.00 10.73 -6.74
CA ILE A 110 1.96 10.37 -5.68
C ILE A 110 3.07 9.48 -6.22
N ALA A 111 2.74 8.43 -6.98
CA ALA A 111 3.72 7.53 -7.57
C ALA A 111 4.73 8.26 -8.46
N ARG A 112 4.27 9.24 -9.24
CA ARG A 112 5.11 10.12 -10.05
C ARG A 112 6.00 11.01 -9.19
N SER A 113 5.44 11.63 -8.15
CA SER A 113 6.16 12.51 -7.24
C SER A 113 7.25 11.78 -6.44
N CYS A 114 7.01 10.53 -6.05
CA CYS A 114 7.99 9.67 -5.39
C CYS A 114 9.14 9.24 -6.33
N GLY A 115 8.93 9.25 -7.65
CA GLY A 115 9.90 8.74 -8.62
C GLY A 115 10.13 7.24 -8.48
N ALA A 116 9.12 6.46 -8.08
CA ALA A 116 9.19 5.00 -7.99
C ALA A 116 9.48 4.40 -9.38
N LYS A 117 10.38 3.39 -9.43
CA LYS A 117 10.74 2.76 -10.72
C LYS A 117 9.58 1.99 -11.32
N GLN A 118 8.83 1.29 -10.49
CA GLN A 118 7.59 0.60 -10.82
C GLN A 118 6.55 0.88 -9.73
N THR A 119 5.29 0.96 -10.13
CA THR A 119 4.17 1.08 -9.17
C THR A 119 3.07 0.09 -9.53
N LEU A 120 2.58 -0.61 -8.52
CA LEU A 120 1.33 -1.35 -8.60
C LEU A 120 0.28 -0.65 -7.73
N LEU A 121 -0.77 -0.19 -8.35
CA LEU A 121 -1.97 0.25 -7.66
C LEU A 121 -2.72 -0.98 -7.17
N ILE A 122 -3.02 -1.02 -5.89
CA ILE A 122 -3.64 -2.16 -5.22
C ILE A 122 -4.81 -1.70 -4.35
N HIS A 123 -5.41 -2.61 -3.60
CA HIS A 123 -6.51 -2.31 -2.68
C HIS A 123 -7.73 -1.71 -3.38
N HIS A 124 -8.08 -2.26 -4.56
CA HIS A 124 -9.23 -1.81 -5.34
C HIS A 124 -10.55 -2.13 -4.65
N ASP A 125 -11.58 -1.29 -4.85
CA ASP A 125 -12.91 -1.56 -4.32
C ASP A 125 -13.40 -2.95 -4.80
N PRO A 126 -13.77 -3.85 -3.87
CA PRO A 126 -14.19 -5.22 -4.20
C PRO A 126 -15.46 -5.30 -5.08
N LYS A 127 -16.16 -4.20 -5.25
CA LYS A 127 -17.31 -4.10 -6.17
C LYS A 127 -16.90 -3.95 -7.63
N ARG A 128 -15.62 -3.64 -7.93
CA ARG A 128 -15.15 -3.51 -9.31
C ARG A 128 -14.95 -4.87 -9.94
N THR A 129 -15.43 -4.99 -11.17
CA THR A 129 -15.15 -6.16 -12.00
C THR A 129 -13.77 -6.06 -12.65
N ASP A 130 -13.21 -7.20 -13.07
CA ASP A 130 -11.93 -7.24 -13.79
C ASP A 130 -11.94 -6.38 -15.06
N GLY A 131 -13.07 -6.35 -15.79
CA GLY A 131 -13.23 -5.51 -16.98
C GLY A 131 -13.16 -4.01 -16.65
N GLN A 132 -13.72 -3.56 -15.54
CA GLN A 132 -13.62 -2.18 -15.08
C GLN A 132 -12.19 -1.84 -14.67
N LEU A 133 -11.51 -2.73 -13.94
CA LEU A 133 -10.12 -2.56 -13.55
C LEU A 133 -9.20 -2.49 -14.75
N LEU A 134 -9.41 -3.34 -15.77
CA LEU A 134 -8.63 -3.33 -17.00
C LEU A 134 -8.80 -2.02 -17.78
N ALA A 135 -10.01 -1.49 -17.86
CA ALA A 135 -10.28 -0.20 -18.52
C ALA A 135 -9.57 0.96 -17.81
N LEU A 136 -9.64 1.00 -16.47
CA LEU A 136 -8.96 2.00 -15.64
C LEU A 136 -7.43 1.89 -15.76
N GLU A 137 -6.88 0.68 -15.72
CA GLU A 137 -5.44 0.45 -15.90
C GLU A 137 -4.98 0.94 -17.28
N THR A 138 -5.74 0.65 -18.32
CA THR A 138 -5.42 1.08 -19.68
C THR A 138 -5.31 2.60 -19.76
N ALA A 139 -6.28 3.33 -19.22
CA ALA A 139 -6.25 4.79 -19.17
C ALA A 139 -5.05 5.35 -18.36
N VAL A 140 -4.71 4.73 -17.23
CA VAL A 140 -3.53 5.12 -16.43
C VAL A 140 -2.24 4.91 -17.23
N ARG A 141 -2.10 3.78 -17.91
CA ARG A 141 -0.89 3.41 -18.64
C ARG A 141 -0.59 4.28 -19.85
N GLU A 142 -1.60 4.89 -20.47
CA GLU A 142 -1.40 5.85 -21.57
C GLU A 142 -0.49 7.02 -21.15
N SER A 143 -0.60 7.48 -19.91
CA SER A 143 0.18 8.60 -19.39
C SER A 143 1.28 8.20 -18.40
N SER A 144 1.30 6.96 -17.94
CA SER A 144 2.22 6.46 -16.90
C SER A 144 2.51 4.97 -17.11
N PRO A 145 3.32 4.58 -18.10
CA PRO A 145 3.54 3.18 -18.47
C PRO A 145 4.19 2.32 -17.39
N HIS A 146 4.85 2.94 -16.40
CA HIS A 146 5.47 2.27 -15.24
C HIS A 146 4.48 2.06 -14.08
N ILE A 147 3.23 2.52 -14.21
CA ILE A 147 2.15 2.31 -13.23
C ILE A 147 1.19 1.27 -13.79
N ARG A 148 0.94 0.22 -13.02
CA ARG A 148 0.01 -0.85 -13.36
C ARG A 148 -0.91 -1.14 -12.18
N PHE A 149 -1.93 -1.94 -12.41
CA PHE A 149 -2.78 -2.47 -11.35
C PHE A 149 -2.27 -3.84 -10.91
N GLY A 150 -2.22 -4.05 -9.58
CA GLY A 150 -1.84 -5.34 -9.00
C GLY A 150 -2.90 -6.41 -9.29
N ARG A 151 -2.45 -7.66 -9.46
CA ARG A 151 -3.32 -8.81 -9.75
C ARG A 151 -2.93 -9.98 -8.84
N GLU A 152 -3.90 -10.80 -8.48
CA GLU A 152 -3.63 -12.03 -7.75
C GLU A 152 -2.68 -12.94 -8.54
N GLY A 153 -1.72 -13.54 -7.83
CA GLY A 153 -0.73 -14.44 -8.44
C GLY A 153 0.33 -13.73 -9.29
N GLN A 154 0.33 -12.39 -9.37
CA GLN A 154 1.35 -11.66 -10.09
C GLN A 154 2.70 -11.73 -9.37
N GLU A 155 3.74 -12.10 -10.09
CA GLU A 155 5.13 -12.06 -9.64
C GLU A 155 5.83 -10.82 -10.22
N VAL A 156 6.63 -10.15 -9.40
CA VAL A 156 7.47 -9.01 -9.80
C VAL A 156 8.91 -9.30 -9.43
N LEU A 157 9.77 -9.35 -10.41
CA LEU A 157 11.23 -9.47 -10.19
C LEU A 157 11.81 -8.06 -10.04
N LEU A 158 12.58 -7.83 -8.98
CA LEU A 158 13.19 -6.55 -8.60
C LEU A 158 14.70 -6.59 -8.70
#